data_31ce69b88eb4fcbf14084ea91d3b2d31
#
_entry.id   31ce69b88eb4fcbf14084ea91d3b2d31
#
_cell.length_a   1.000
_cell.length_b   1.000
_cell.length_c   1.000
_cell.angle_alpha   90.00
_cell.angle_beta   90.00
_cell.angle_gamma   90.00
#
_symmetry.space_group_name_H-M   'P 1'
#
loop_
_entity.id
_entity.type
_entity.pdbx_description
1 polymer ?
#
loop_
_entity_poly.entity_id
_entity_poly.type
_entity_poly.pdbx_seq_one_letter_code
_entity_poly.pdbx_strand_id
1 'polypeptide(L)' 'MSPEQRLDELETRLSFQDHTVHQLNDALTDQQRQIDRLRAEIDTLRQRIEAVSAAVPAQAAEDEVPPHY' A
#
# COMPACT_ATOMS: atom_id res chain seq x y z
N MET A 1 -33.24 -32.59 7.82
CA MET A 1 -33.02 -31.62 6.76
C MET A 1 -33.01 -32.30 5.41
N SER A 2 -33.81 -31.81 4.48
CA SER A 2 -33.90 -32.39 3.17
C SER A 2 -32.68 -32.03 2.32
N PRO A 3 -32.37 -32.78 1.26
CA PRO A 3 -31.30 -32.39 0.35
C PRO A 3 -31.52 -31.01 -0.29
N GLU A 4 -32.76 -30.67 -0.55
CA GLU A 4 -33.08 -29.34 -1.10
C GLU A 4 -32.75 -28.22 -0.14
N GLN A 5 -33.05 -28.43 1.12
CA GLN A 5 -32.72 -27.43 2.17
C GLN A 5 -31.22 -27.28 2.31
N ARG A 6 -30.47 -28.39 2.21
CA ARG A 6 -29.02 -28.34 2.26
C ARG A 6 -28.45 -27.57 1.08
N LEU A 7 -29.00 -27.78 -0.10
CA LEU A 7 -28.56 -27.06 -1.28
C LEU A 7 -28.83 -25.57 -1.16
N ASP A 8 -30.00 -25.22 -0.67
CA ASP A 8 -30.36 -23.82 -0.44
C ASP A 8 -29.40 -23.17 0.56
N GLU A 9 -29.08 -23.88 1.63
CA GLU A 9 -28.15 -23.38 2.63
C GLU A 9 -26.75 -23.21 2.03
N LEU A 10 -26.29 -24.16 1.25
CA LEU A 10 -24.99 -24.07 0.60
C LEU A 10 -24.93 -22.93 -0.41
N GLU A 11 -25.99 -22.73 -1.16
CA GLU A 11 -26.06 -21.60 -2.09
C GLU A 11 -25.97 -20.27 -1.36
N THR A 12 -26.65 -20.16 -0.23
CA THR A 12 -26.61 -18.95 0.60
C THR A 12 -25.20 -18.69 1.10
N ARG A 13 -24.54 -19.72 1.61
CA ARG A 13 -23.18 -19.62 2.10
C ARG A 13 -22.20 -19.24 0.98
N LEU A 14 -22.40 -19.85 -0.17
CA LEU A 14 -21.54 -19.60 -1.31
C LEU A 14 -21.69 -18.16 -1.80
N SER A 15 -22.93 -17.67 -1.86
CA SER A 15 -23.19 -16.27 -2.22
C SER A 15 -22.54 -15.30 -1.23
N PHE A 16 -22.61 -15.62 0.07
CA PHE A 16 -21.98 -14.82 1.09
C PHE A 16 -20.46 -14.79 0.93
N GLN A 17 -19.86 -15.95 0.70
CA GLN A 17 -18.42 -16.05 0.48
C GLN A 17 -17.99 -15.30 -0.76
N ASP A 18 -18.76 -15.43 -1.82
CA ASP A 18 -18.45 -14.72 -3.06
C ASP A 18 -18.45 -13.21 -2.84
N HIS A 19 -19.46 -12.71 -2.15
CA HIS A 19 -19.54 -11.30 -1.81
C HIS A 19 -18.34 -10.85 -0.96
N THR A 20 -17.98 -11.67 0.02
CA THR A 20 -16.84 -11.38 0.89
C THR A 20 -15.53 -11.34 0.11
N VAL A 21 -15.35 -12.27 -0.80
CA VAL A 21 -14.16 -12.32 -1.65
C VAL A 21 -14.08 -11.05 -2.51
N HIS A 22 -15.20 -10.62 -3.07
CA HIS A 22 -15.23 -9.40 -3.86
C HIS A 22 -14.87 -8.17 -3.03
N GLN A 23 -15.39 -8.09 -1.81
CA GLN A 23 -15.06 -6.99 -0.90
C GLN A 23 -13.58 -6.97 -0.55
N LEU A 24 -13.01 -8.15 -0.28
CA LEU A 24 -11.58 -8.26 0.02
C LEU A 24 -10.74 -7.87 -1.18
N ASN A 25 -11.17 -8.29 -2.37
CA ASN A 25 -10.46 -7.93 -3.59
C ASN A 25 -10.46 -6.41 -3.81
N ASP A 26 -11.59 -5.77 -3.57
CA ASP A 26 -11.69 -4.31 -3.66
C ASP A 26 -10.76 -3.63 -2.65
N ALA A 27 -10.74 -4.15 -1.42
CA ALA A 27 -9.87 -3.61 -0.38
C ALA A 27 -8.40 -3.76 -0.75
N LEU A 28 -8.02 -4.91 -1.31
CA LEU A 28 -6.65 -5.14 -1.75
C LEU A 28 -6.27 -4.20 -2.88
N THR A 29 -7.19 -3.97 -3.82
CA THR A 29 -6.95 -3.04 -4.91
C THR A 29 -6.72 -1.62 -4.39
N ASP A 30 -7.54 -1.19 -3.42
CA ASP A 30 -7.39 0.12 -2.80
C ASP A 30 -6.05 0.23 -2.06
N GLN A 31 -5.67 -0.82 -1.34
CA GLN A 31 -4.39 -0.84 -0.64
C GLN A 31 -3.23 -0.76 -1.61
N GLN A 32 -3.33 -1.46 -2.73
CA GLN A 32 -2.28 -1.41 -3.74
C GLN A 32 -2.12 0.00 -4.31
N ARG A 33 -3.24 0.68 -4.54
CA ARG A 33 -3.20 2.07 -5.00
C ARG A 33 -2.54 2.99 -3.98
N GLN A 34 -2.82 2.77 -2.69
CA GLN A 34 -2.18 3.54 -1.62
C GLN A 34 -0.68 3.28 -1.56
N ILE A 35 -0.28 2.03 -1.70
CA ILE A 35 1.12 1.65 -1.71
C ILE A 35 1.83 2.30 -2.89
N ASP A 36 1.23 2.25 -4.06
CA ASP A 36 1.82 2.86 -5.26
C ASP A 36 1.97 4.36 -5.10
N ARG A 37 0.98 5.01 -4.49
CA ARG A 37 1.04 6.44 -4.21
C ARG A 37 2.16 6.78 -3.24
N LEU A 38 2.27 5.99 -2.17
CA LEU A 38 3.33 6.19 -1.19
C LEU A 38 4.71 5.98 -1.78
N ARG A 39 4.85 4.98 -2.64
CA ARG A 39 6.12 4.75 -3.34
C ARG A 39 6.48 5.94 -4.23
N ALA A 40 5.50 6.49 -4.92
CA ALA A 40 5.74 7.67 -5.75
C ALA A 40 6.15 8.87 -4.90
N GLU A 41 5.53 9.06 -3.75
CA GLU A 41 5.88 10.13 -2.82
C GLU A 41 7.29 9.96 -2.27
N ILE A 42 7.66 8.73 -1.91
CA ILE A 42 9.01 8.43 -1.45
C ILE A 42 10.03 8.75 -2.54
N ASP A 43 9.74 8.36 -3.76
CA ASP A 43 10.62 8.62 -4.88
C ASP A 43 10.80 10.12 -5.10
N THR A 44 9.72 10.87 -5.04
CA THR A 44 9.76 12.32 -5.15
C THR A 44 10.62 12.94 -4.04
N LEU A 45 10.44 12.47 -2.81
CA LEU A 45 11.22 12.94 -1.68
C LEU A 45 12.69 12.63 -1.84
N ARG A 46 13.03 11.46 -2.34
CA ARG A 46 14.41 11.08 -2.61
C ARG A 46 15.04 12.03 -3.63
N GLN A 47 14.30 12.32 -4.69
CA GLN A 47 14.77 13.23 -5.71
C GLN A 47 15.01 14.64 -5.15
N ARG A 48 14.12 15.10 -4.28
CA ARG A 48 14.29 16.40 -3.63
C ARG A 48 15.51 16.42 -2.71
N ILE A 49 15.71 15.34 -1.96
CA ILE A 49 16.87 15.23 -1.08
C ILE A 49 18.16 15.23 -1.90
N GLU A 50 18.17 14.48 -3.00
CA GLU A 50 19.33 14.44 -3.89
C GLU A 50 19.61 15.82 -4.49
N ALA A 51 18.56 16.54 -4.89
CA ALA A 51 18.71 17.87 -5.45
C ALA A 51 19.26 18.84 -4.42
N VAL A 52 18.78 18.77 -3.18
CA VAL A 52 19.29 19.62 -2.10
C VAL A 52 20.73 19.26 -1.80
N SER A 53 21.07 17.99 -1.73
CA SER A 53 22.44 17.54 -1.47
C SER A 53 23.39 17.99 -2.57
N ALA A 54 22.93 17.94 -3.80
CA ALA A 54 23.76 18.38 -4.95
C ALA A 54 23.94 19.90 -4.97
N ALA A 55 22.97 20.65 -4.47
CA ALA A 55 23.02 22.11 -4.44
C ALA A 55 23.83 22.66 -3.27
N VAL A 56 23.98 21.89 -2.19
CA VAL A 56 24.70 22.32 -1.00
C VAL A 56 26.21 22.16 -1.25
N PRO A 57 27.01 23.18 -0.99
CA PRO A 57 28.45 23.05 -1.09
C PRO A 57 28.98 21.95 -0.18
N ALA A 58 29.98 21.22 -0.65
CA ALA A 58 30.54 20.11 0.11
C ALA A 58 31.00 20.53 1.51
N GLN A 59 31.57 21.70 1.61
CA GLN A 59 32.04 22.21 2.89
C GLN A 59 30.88 22.44 3.87
N ALA A 60 29.79 23.02 3.39
CA ALA A 60 28.60 23.22 4.21
C ALA A 60 27.96 21.90 4.60
N ALA A 61 27.96 20.93 3.67
CA ALA A 61 27.42 19.61 3.96
C ALA A 61 28.22 18.90 5.05
N GLU A 62 29.55 19.05 5.03
CA GLU A 62 30.39 18.46 6.06
C GLU A 62 30.12 19.08 7.42
N ASP A 63 29.94 20.39 7.46
CA ASP A 63 29.63 21.09 8.70
C ASP A 63 28.28 20.70 9.27
N GLU A 64 27.36 20.35 8.41
CA GLU A 64 26.01 19.99 8.83
C GLU A 64 25.84 18.53 9.14
N VAL A 65 26.82 17.71 8.80
CA VAL A 65 26.72 16.27 9.07
C VAL A 65 26.60 16.04 10.57
N PRO A 66 25.54 15.42 11.03
CA PRO A 66 25.41 15.11 12.45
C PRO A 66 26.49 14.12 12.85
N PRO A 67 27.01 14.34 13.99
CA PRO A 67 28.01 13.40 14.49
C PRO A 67 27.38 12.08 14.69
N HIS A 68 26.84 11.64 14.24
CA HIS A 68 26.41 10.65 14.42
C HIS A 68 25.91 9.82 14.34
N TYR A 69 25.87 9.38 14.50
CA TYR A 69 25.07 8.21 14.39
C TYR A 69 25.81 6.98 14.76
#